data_421e6688c12c085a4c6d086102a86bf7
#
_entry.id   421e6688c12c085a4c6d086102a86bf7
#
_cell.length_a   1.000
_cell.length_b   1.000
_cell.length_c   1.000
_cell.angle_alpha   90.00
_cell.angle_beta   90.00
_cell.angle_gamma   90.00
#
_symmetry.space_group_name_H-M   'P 1'
#
loop_
_entity.id
_entity.type
_entity.pdbx_description
1 polymer ?
#
loop_
_entity_poly.entity_id
_entity_poly.type
_entity_poly.pdbx_seq_one_letter_code
_entity_poly.pdbx_strand_id
1 'polypeptide(L)'
;MNGAERAQLLKDVNAFCEEVRPSEEVAYVEHKLNDQVIPLAKKHNLLGIPIATRYGGRGADATTYAECLARIGREGATVRTFFSGHTSLGQSAIQSWGSEEQKQKYLPPSCRGELIMAFGLTEPDAGSNPKEMKTIFERTGDAFLLNGIKYLISNGSIAHVTVNFAYPKGKQEGMCAFITEMDGDSVTKELLTAKMGLKSSDTSMYEFHNHRVPLGNLLGREGDGFKIAMHTLMSGRLSVAAGCVGVIEDCLAEAIDYAKSRHQHGKPIAKHQLVQEHIAQIKMAATTSRCIVMEAARAKDAYHADPQNKELLRAADLLIAEAKFVAAKLAWEAADRAVQIFGGRGYSTLYRPARHLMDNRVCRIYEGTEEIIKLKIAAILLGREYEAFS
;
A
#
# COMPACT_ATOMS: atom_id res chain seq x y z
N MET A 1 13.84 -15.90 -7.04
CA MET A 1 14.97 -14.92 -7.20
C MET A 1 16.21 -15.50 -6.54
N ASN A 2 17.37 -15.46 -7.20
CA ASN A 2 18.65 -15.88 -6.56
C ASN A 2 19.31 -14.72 -5.80
N GLY A 3 20.40 -15.02 -5.06
CA GLY A 3 21.05 -14.03 -4.18
C GLY A 3 21.65 -12.83 -4.95
N ALA A 4 22.17 -13.04 -6.17
CA ALA A 4 22.74 -11.96 -6.97
C ALA A 4 21.64 -11.04 -7.54
N GLU A 5 20.53 -11.60 -8.01
CA GLU A 5 19.36 -10.85 -8.47
C GLU A 5 18.75 -10.02 -7.33
N ARG A 6 18.65 -10.61 -6.11
CA ARG A 6 18.18 -9.89 -4.94
C ARG A 6 19.10 -8.73 -4.58
N ALA A 7 20.41 -8.94 -4.58
CA ALA A 7 21.39 -7.88 -4.30
C ALA A 7 21.30 -6.75 -5.33
N GLN A 8 21.14 -7.07 -6.62
CA GLN A 8 20.98 -6.07 -7.67
C GLN A 8 19.68 -5.29 -7.49
N LEU A 9 18.55 -5.97 -7.22
CA LEU A 9 17.27 -5.29 -6.97
C LEU A 9 17.37 -4.30 -5.80
N LEU A 10 18.04 -4.68 -4.71
CA LEU A 10 18.21 -3.79 -3.56
C LEU A 10 19.13 -2.59 -3.87
N LYS A 11 20.10 -2.72 -4.79
CA LYS A 11 20.88 -1.58 -5.29
C LYS A 11 20.01 -0.65 -6.14
N ASP A 12 19.20 -1.21 -7.05
CA ASP A 12 18.29 -0.43 -7.91
C ASP A 12 17.28 0.37 -7.05
N VAL A 13 16.75 -0.25 -5.98
CA VAL A 13 15.86 0.43 -5.02
C VAL A 13 16.58 1.56 -4.28
N ASN A 14 17.81 1.35 -3.83
CA ASN A 14 18.59 2.41 -3.16
C ASN A 14 18.85 3.60 -4.11
N ALA A 15 19.27 3.32 -5.35
CA ALA A 15 19.48 4.37 -6.35
C ALA A 15 18.20 5.14 -6.66
N PHE A 16 17.07 4.45 -6.79
CA PHE A 16 15.75 5.10 -6.91
C PHE A 16 15.46 6.02 -5.71
N CYS A 17 15.68 5.54 -4.48
CA CYS A 17 15.44 6.31 -3.26
C CYS A 17 16.29 7.58 -3.21
N GLU A 18 17.56 7.49 -3.56
CA GLU A 18 18.48 8.64 -3.61
C GLU A 18 18.02 9.68 -4.66
N GLU A 19 17.59 9.23 -5.84
CA GLU A 19 17.16 10.11 -6.92
C GLU A 19 15.77 10.72 -6.70
N VAL A 20 14.83 10.02 -6.06
CA VAL A 20 13.46 10.50 -5.84
C VAL A 20 13.34 11.47 -4.67
N ARG A 21 14.24 11.38 -3.69
CA ARG A 21 14.19 12.18 -2.46
C ARG A 21 14.11 13.69 -2.72
N PRO A 22 14.97 14.32 -3.55
CA PRO A 22 14.92 15.77 -3.77
C PRO A 22 13.58 16.22 -4.38
N SER A 23 13.05 15.47 -5.33
CA SER A 23 11.77 15.80 -5.96
C SER A 23 10.58 15.60 -5.01
N GLU A 24 10.65 14.58 -4.15
CA GLU A 24 9.62 14.34 -3.13
C GLU A 24 9.57 15.47 -2.09
N GLU A 25 10.72 15.99 -1.69
CA GLU A 25 10.78 17.11 -0.74
C GLU A 25 10.12 18.37 -1.29
N VAL A 26 10.35 18.69 -2.56
CA VAL A 26 9.72 19.82 -3.24
C VAL A 26 8.22 19.59 -3.42
N ALA A 27 7.84 18.45 -4.01
CA ALA A 27 6.45 18.12 -4.29
C ALA A 27 5.57 18.11 -3.02
N TYR A 28 6.12 17.62 -1.90
CA TYR A 28 5.41 17.60 -0.63
C TYR A 28 5.09 19.00 -0.10
N VAL A 29 6.07 19.91 -0.12
CA VAL A 29 5.91 21.30 0.34
C VAL A 29 4.95 22.07 -0.56
N GLU A 30 5.01 21.84 -1.86
CA GLU A 30 4.13 22.48 -2.85
C GLU A 30 2.73 21.84 -2.93
N HIS A 31 2.47 20.75 -2.21
CA HIS A 31 1.24 19.97 -2.26
C HIS A 31 0.87 19.51 -3.71
N LYS A 32 1.87 19.10 -4.47
CA LYS A 32 1.73 18.61 -5.84
C LYS A 32 2.08 17.13 -5.92
N LEU A 33 1.53 16.44 -6.91
CA LEU A 33 1.97 15.08 -7.21
C LEU A 33 3.46 15.09 -7.59
N ASN A 34 4.20 14.11 -7.09
CA ASN A 34 5.59 13.94 -7.49
C ASN A 34 5.64 13.22 -8.83
N ASP A 35 5.84 13.98 -9.90
CA ASP A 35 5.89 13.50 -11.28
C ASP A 35 7.15 12.66 -11.61
N GLN A 36 8.17 12.68 -10.73
CA GLN A 36 9.41 11.92 -10.90
C GLN A 36 9.32 10.47 -10.45
N VAL A 37 8.30 10.11 -9.64
CA VAL A 37 8.17 8.73 -9.12
C VAL A 37 8.08 7.70 -10.25
N ILE A 38 7.21 7.92 -11.23
CA ILE A 38 7.01 6.97 -12.34
C ILE A 38 8.24 6.90 -13.26
N PRO A 39 8.80 8.01 -13.78
CA PRO A 39 10.01 7.97 -14.60
C PRO A 39 11.18 7.28 -13.92
N LEU A 40 11.44 7.59 -12.65
CA LEU A 40 12.52 6.97 -11.89
C LEU A 40 12.26 5.48 -11.60
N ALA A 41 11.01 5.11 -11.25
CA ALA A 41 10.65 3.71 -11.09
C ALA A 41 10.82 2.90 -12.38
N LYS A 42 10.51 3.49 -13.56
CA LYS A 42 10.82 2.90 -14.88
C LYS A 42 12.33 2.75 -15.10
N LYS A 43 13.10 3.81 -14.88
CA LYS A 43 14.56 3.83 -15.03
C LYS A 43 15.23 2.69 -14.26
N HIS A 44 14.78 2.44 -13.02
CA HIS A 44 15.32 1.41 -12.13
C HIS A 44 14.59 0.06 -12.21
N ASN A 45 13.66 -0.11 -13.16
CA ASN A 45 12.87 -1.34 -13.36
C ASN A 45 12.18 -1.85 -12.06
N LEU A 46 11.45 -0.96 -11.39
CA LEU A 46 10.81 -1.25 -10.09
C LEU A 46 9.29 -1.42 -10.16
N LEU A 47 8.66 -1.19 -11.34
CA LEU A 47 7.21 -1.25 -11.48
C LEU A 47 6.64 -2.68 -11.51
N GLY A 48 7.47 -3.69 -11.47
CA GLY A 48 7.07 -5.09 -11.40
C GLY A 48 7.84 -5.88 -10.35
N ILE A 49 8.22 -5.29 -9.22
CA ILE A 49 9.05 -5.96 -8.20
C ILE A 49 8.54 -7.37 -7.83
N PRO A 50 7.25 -7.57 -7.42
CA PRO A 50 6.76 -8.89 -7.01
C PRO A 50 6.21 -9.72 -8.18
N ILE A 51 6.15 -9.18 -9.38
CA ILE A 51 5.55 -9.85 -10.53
C ILE A 51 6.51 -10.88 -11.11
N ALA A 52 5.96 -12.04 -11.47
CA ALA A 52 6.73 -13.13 -12.04
C ALA A 52 7.52 -12.71 -13.29
N THR A 53 8.74 -13.21 -13.43
CA THR A 53 9.67 -12.84 -14.53
C THR A 53 9.11 -13.12 -15.91
N ARG A 54 8.28 -14.17 -16.06
CA ARG A 54 7.60 -14.48 -17.33
C ARG A 54 6.63 -13.39 -17.81
N TYR A 55 6.23 -12.47 -16.93
CA TYR A 55 5.42 -11.29 -17.27
C TYR A 55 6.24 -9.99 -17.23
N GLY A 56 7.57 -10.07 -17.22
CA GLY A 56 8.47 -8.90 -17.22
C GLY A 56 8.74 -8.28 -15.87
N GLY A 57 8.28 -8.91 -14.77
CA GLY A 57 8.59 -8.47 -13.42
C GLY A 57 9.94 -8.96 -12.91
N ARG A 58 10.28 -8.59 -11.67
CA ARG A 58 11.54 -8.98 -10.99
C ARG A 58 11.42 -10.31 -10.24
N GLY A 59 10.23 -10.85 -10.05
CA GLY A 59 9.98 -12.14 -9.38
C GLY A 59 10.39 -12.15 -7.90
N ALA A 60 10.33 -11.01 -7.22
CA ALA A 60 10.68 -10.92 -5.81
C ALA A 60 9.66 -11.70 -4.95
N ASP A 61 10.16 -12.51 -4.02
CA ASP A 61 9.37 -13.10 -2.96
C ASP A 61 8.86 -12.03 -1.98
N ALA A 62 7.95 -12.40 -1.09
CA ALA A 62 7.34 -11.44 -0.17
C ALA A 62 8.38 -10.85 0.80
N THR A 63 9.37 -11.63 1.21
CA THR A 63 10.48 -11.18 2.07
C THR A 63 11.33 -10.11 1.38
N THR A 64 11.74 -10.34 0.14
CA THR A 64 12.51 -9.36 -0.64
C THR A 64 11.67 -8.13 -0.97
N TYR A 65 10.40 -8.31 -1.31
CA TYR A 65 9.49 -7.20 -1.60
C TYR A 65 9.25 -6.31 -0.36
N ALA A 66 9.07 -6.91 0.82
CA ALA A 66 8.95 -6.16 2.07
C ALA A 66 10.22 -5.33 2.37
N GLU A 67 11.41 -5.89 2.10
CA GLU A 67 12.68 -5.14 2.24
C GLU A 67 12.76 -3.95 1.26
N CYS A 68 12.33 -4.14 0.01
CA CYS A 68 12.26 -3.04 -0.97
C CYS A 68 11.31 -1.93 -0.50
N LEU A 69 10.12 -2.29 -0.02
CA LEU A 69 9.12 -1.32 0.45
C LEU A 69 9.53 -0.62 1.74
N ALA A 70 10.30 -1.28 2.63
CA ALA A 70 10.89 -0.62 3.78
C ALA A 70 11.88 0.47 3.35
N ARG A 71 12.72 0.22 2.35
CA ARG A 71 13.64 1.23 1.82
C ARG A 71 12.90 2.38 1.15
N ILE A 72 11.93 2.09 0.29
CA ILE A 72 11.07 3.10 -0.37
C ILE A 72 10.29 3.91 0.67
N GLY A 73 9.82 3.28 1.75
CA GLY A 73 9.09 3.93 2.84
C GLY A 73 9.91 4.99 3.58
N ARG A 74 11.23 4.92 3.56
CA ARG A 74 12.11 5.97 4.10
C ARG A 74 11.97 7.28 3.33
N GLU A 75 11.67 7.22 2.04
CA GLU A 75 11.51 8.42 1.21
C GLU A 75 10.17 9.13 1.45
N GLY A 76 9.21 8.43 2.03
CA GLY A 76 7.91 8.92 2.43
C GLY A 76 6.81 7.91 2.17
N ALA A 77 5.78 7.98 2.99
CA ALA A 77 4.60 7.13 2.79
C ALA A 77 3.89 7.43 1.45
N THR A 78 4.04 8.63 0.91
CA THR A 78 3.54 9.06 -0.40
C THR A 78 4.12 8.22 -1.53
N VAL A 79 5.46 8.14 -1.62
CA VAL A 79 6.18 7.34 -2.64
C VAL A 79 5.82 5.86 -2.50
N ARG A 80 5.85 5.32 -1.27
CA ARG A 80 5.50 3.93 -1.01
C ARG A 80 4.04 3.63 -1.40
N THR A 81 3.10 4.57 -1.19
CA THR A 81 1.68 4.38 -1.52
C THR A 81 1.46 4.20 -3.01
N PHE A 82 2.21 4.89 -3.86
CA PHE A 82 2.21 4.65 -5.30
C PHE A 82 2.52 3.18 -5.63
N PHE A 83 3.62 2.64 -5.10
CA PHE A 83 3.99 1.23 -5.32
C PHE A 83 2.93 0.29 -4.75
N SER A 84 2.37 0.57 -3.58
CA SER A 84 1.33 -0.26 -2.98
C SER A 84 0.10 -0.38 -3.87
N GLY A 85 -0.43 0.73 -4.36
CA GLY A 85 -1.58 0.75 -5.26
C GLY A 85 -1.31 0.00 -6.56
N HIS A 86 -0.14 0.22 -7.15
CA HIS A 86 0.25 -0.37 -8.42
C HIS A 86 0.61 -1.85 -8.30
N THR A 87 1.58 -2.20 -7.45
CA THR A 87 2.16 -3.55 -7.40
C THR A 87 1.47 -4.48 -6.40
N SER A 88 1.19 -3.99 -5.17
CA SER A 88 0.62 -4.85 -4.12
C SER A 88 -0.86 -5.12 -4.29
N LEU A 89 -1.58 -4.21 -4.95
CA LEU A 89 -3.03 -4.30 -5.14
C LEU A 89 -3.38 -4.57 -6.60
N GLY A 90 -3.16 -3.62 -7.52
CA GLY A 90 -3.57 -3.75 -8.91
C GLY A 90 -2.95 -4.96 -9.61
N GLN A 91 -1.62 -5.00 -9.71
CA GLN A 91 -0.93 -6.12 -10.37
C GLN A 91 -1.12 -7.45 -9.62
N SER A 92 -1.06 -7.43 -8.27
CA SER A 92 -1.19 -8.64 -7.45
C SER A 92 -2.56 -9.31 -7.62
N ALA A 93 -3.64 -8.54 -7.75
CA ALA A 93 -4.96 -9.09 -8.01
C ALA A 93 -5.01 -9.85 -9.35
N ILE A 94 -4.47 -9.24 -10.42
CA ILE A 94 -4.43 -9.87 -11.75
C ILE A 94 -3.48 -11.08 -11.76
N GLN A 95 -2.31 -10.98 -11.14
CA GLN A 95 -1.36 -12.10 -11.06
C GLN A 95 -1.97 -13.32 -10.36
N SER A 96 -2.75 -13.11 -9.30
CA SER A 96 -3.30 -14.17 -8.47
C SER A 96 -4.58 -14.79 -9.05
N TRP A 97 -5.42 -13.98 -9.69
CA TRP A 97 -6.78 -14.37 -10.05
C TRP A 97 -7.10 -14.27 -11.55
N GLY A 98 -6.25 -13.61 -12.33
CA GLY A 98 -6.45 -13.45 -13.77
C GLY A 98 -6.29 -14.75 -14.54
N SER A 99 -6.99 -14.85 -15.68
CA SER A 99 -6.68 -15.86 -16.70
C SER A 99 -5.30 -15.60 -17.31
N GLU A 100 -4.75 -16.56 -18.03
CA GLU A 100 -3.45 -16.38 -18.67
C GLU A 100 -3.50 -15.22 -19.70
N GLU A 101 -4.61 -15.10 -20.45
CA GLU A 101 -4.82 -13.98 -21.39
C GLU A 101 -4.84 -12.64 -20.68
N GLN A 102 -5.52 -12.53 -19.52
CA GLN A 102 -5.55 -11.32 -18.73
C GLN A 102 -4.15 -10.97 -18.19
N LYS A 103 -3.40 -11.96 -17.68
CA LYS A 103 -2.03 -11.77 -17.21
C LYS A 103 -1.10 -11.29 -18.31
N GLN A 104 -1.16 -11.92 -19.50
CA GLN A 104 -0.35 -11.53 -20.66
C GLN A 104 -0.73 -10.15 -21.19
N LYS A 105 -2.01 -9.78 -21.17
CA LYS A 105 -2.49 -8.48 -21.62
C LYS A 105 -2.03 -7.34 -20.70
N TYR A 106 -2.13 -7.53 -19.38
CA TYR A 106 -2.02 -6.40 -18.44
C TYR A 106 -0.70 -6.35 -17.65
N LEU A 107 -0.09 -7.49 -17.30
CA LEU A 107 1.09 -7.47 -16.43
C LEU A 107 2.36 -6.96 -17.16
N PRO A 108 2.71 -7.42 -18.38
CA PRO A 108 3.93 -6.94 -19.02
C PRO A 108 3.96 -5.41 -19.25
N PRO A 109 2.92 -4.78 -19.83
CA PRO A 109 2.93 -3.32 -20.00
C PRO A 109 2.89 -2.59 -18.64
N SER A 110 2.29 -3.15 -17.59
CA SER A 110 2.33 -2.52 -16.27
C SER A 110 3.72 -2.61 -15.62
N CYS A 111 4.45 -3.70 -15.81
CA CYS A 111 5.85 -3.81 -15.36
C CYS A 111 6.77 -2.80 -16.05
N ARG A 112 6.49 -2.46 -17.32
CA ARG A 112 7.22 -1.41 -18.06
C ARG A 112 6.71 0.00 -17.74
N GLY A 113 5.61 0.12 -16.96
CA GLY A 113 4.98 1.39 -16.62
C GLY A 113 4.25 2.07 -17.78
N GLU A 114 3.88 1.35 -18.81
CA GLU A 114 2.97 1.78 -19.88
C GLU A 114 1.53 1.84 -19.34
N LEU A 115 1.21 0.94 -18.42
CA LEU A 115 -0.06 0.92 -17.69
C LEU A 115 0.20 1.12 -16.20
N ILE A 116 -0.36 2.15 -15.62
CA ILE A 116 -0.41 2.32 -14.15
C ILE A 116 -1.71 1.70 -13.65
N MET A 117 -1.62 0.97 -12.53
CA MET A 117 -2.74 0.25 -11.95
C MET A 117 -3.19 0.83 -10.61
N ALA A 118 -4.48 0.65 -10.31
CA ALA A 118 -5.09 0.94 -9.02
C ALA A 118 -6.09 -0.15 -8.61
N PHE A 119 -6.67 0.01 -7.43
CA PHE A 119 -7.60 -0.95 -6.82
C PHE A 119 -8.78 -0.22 -6.19
N GLY A 120 -9.94 -0.35 -6.80
CA GLY A 120 -11.16 0.38 -6.46
C GLY A 120 -12.14 -0.46 -5.63
N LEU A 121 -11.89 -0.59 -4.33
CA LEU A 121 -12.80 -1.28 -3.41
C LEU A 121 -13.69 -0.29 -2.65
N THR A 122 -13.08 0.72 -2.03
CA THR A 122 -13.73 1.67 -1.12
C THR A 122 -14.70 2.60 -1.87
N GLU A 123 -15.84 2.90 -1.23
CA GLU A 123 -16.87 3.83 -1.69
C GLU A 123 -17.15 4.89 -0.61
N PRO A 124 -17.86 5.99 -0.92
CA PRO A 124 -18.18 7.01 0.08
C PRO A 124 -18.85 6.46 1.34
N ASP A 125 -19.74 5.48 1.21
CA ASP A 125 -20.49 4.88 2.31
C ASP A 125 -20.02 3.47 2.70
N ALA A 126 -19.01 2.90 2.04
CA ALA A 126 -18.54 1.53 2.27
C ALA A 126 -17.00 1.48 2.35
N GLY A 127 -16.47 1.55 3.58
CA GLY A 127 -15.03 1.44 3.88
C GLY A 127 -14.71 0.18 4.67
N SER A 128 -14.91 0.21 5.99
CA SER A 128 -14.62 -0.93 6.89
C SER A 128 -15.48 -2.16 6.61
N ASN A 129 -16.69 -1.97 6.10
CA ASN A 129 -17.55 -3.04 5.61
C ASN A 129 -17.74 -2.92 4.09
N PRO A 130 -16.88 -3.54 3.27
CA PRO A 130 -16.99 -3.47 1.82
C PRO A 130 -18.20 -4.23 1.27
N LYS A 131 -18.90 -5.04 2.08
CA LYS A 131 -20.14 -5.72 1.67
C LYS A 131 -21.29 -4.74 1.44
N GLU A 132 -21.23 -3.52 1.98
CA GLU A 132 -22.24 -2.47 1.83
C GLU A 132 -22.03 -1.59 0.60
N MET A 133 -21.09 -1.95 -0.29
CA MET A 133 -20.84 -1.17 -1.51
C MET A 133 -22.08 -1.08 -2.40
N LYS A 134 -22.19 0.05 -3.10
CA LYS A 134 -23.35 0.40 -3.95
C LYS A 134 -23.03 0.34 -5.44
N THR A 135 -21.77 0.21 -5.84
CA THR A 135 -21.41 0.02 -7.25
C THR A 135 -22.05 -1.26 -7.77
N ILE A 136 -22.74 -1.14 -8.89
CA ILE A 136 -23.47 -2.24 -9.53
C ILE A 136 -22.99 -2.49 -10.95
N PHE A 137 -23.27 -3.69 -11.43
CA PHE A 137 -23.13 -4.03 -12.85
C PHE A 137 -24.37 -4.69 -13.41
N GLU A 138 -24.58 -4.50 -14.71
CA GLU A 138 -25.56 -5.21 -15.53
C GLU A 138 -24.83 -5.94 -16.65
N ARG A 139 -25.19 -7.18 -16.94
CA ARG A 139 -24.69 -7.89 -18.11
C ARG A 139 -25.55 -7.55 -19.33
N THR A 140 -24.90 -7.09 -20.40
CA THR A 140 -25.56 -6.73 -21.65
C THR A 140 -24.78 -7.31 -22.83
N GLY A 141 -25.38 -8.32 -23.51
CA GLY A 141 -24.75 -8.92 -24.68
C GLY A 141 -23.33 -9.40 -24.42
N ASP A 142 -22.34 -8.69 -24.95
CA ASP A 142 -20.91 -8.99 -24.91
C ASP A 142 -20.12 -8.23 -23.83
N ALA A 143 -20.80 -7.51 -22.92
CA ALA A 143 -20.16 -6.68 -21.90
C ALA A 143 -20.92 -6.63 -20.58
N PHE A 144 -20.27 -6.09 -19.58
CA PHE A 144 -20.87 -5.57 -18.35
C PHE A 144 -20.92 -4.04 -18.42
N LEU A 145 -21.99 -3.44 -17.89
CA LEU A 145 -22.11 -2.00 -17.68
C LEU A 145 -21.98 -1.71 -16.20
N LEU A 146 -20.93 -0.99 -15.81
CA LEU A 146 -20.67 -0.59 -14.42
C LEU A 146 -21.24 0.79 -14.14
N ASN A 147 -21.88 0.93 -12.98
CA ASN A 147 -22.38 2.20 -12.44
C ASN A 147 -22.04 2.30 -10.95
N GLY A 148 -21.51 3.45 -10.54
CA GLY A 148 -21.17 3.70 -9.13
C GLY A 148 -19.91 4.50 -8.93
N ILE A 149 -19.61 4.78 -7.65
CA ILE A 149 -18.53 5.68 -7.24
C ILE A 149 -17.49 4.92 -6.42
N LYS A 150 -16.22 5.11 -6.73
CA LYS A 150 -15.09 4.65 -5.91
C LYS A 150 -14.39 5.86 -5.30
N TYR A 151 -13.98 5.73 -4.02
CA TYR A 151 -13.53 6.83 -3.20
C TYR A 151 -12.21 6.51 -2.49
N LEU A 152 -11.35 7.53 -2.31
CA LEU A 152 -10.05 7.39 -1.66
C LEU A 152 -9.12 6.38 -2.36
N ILE A 153 -9.14 6.34 -3.68
CA ILE A 153 -8.37 5.39 -4.46
C ILE A 153 -6.98 5.95 -4.76
N SER A 154 -5.96 5.29 -4.24
CA SER A 154 -4.56 5.59 -4.56
C SER A 154 -4.27 5.30 -6.03
N ASN A 155 -3.56 6.18 -6.70
CA ASN A 155 -3.28 6.16 -8.14
C ASN A 155 -4.53 6.30 -9.04
N GLY A 156 -5.71 6.55 -8.49
CA GLY A 156 -6.97 6.45 -9.26
C GLY A 156 -7.09 7.47 -10.39
N SER A 157 -6.55 8.70 -10.24
CA SER A 157 -6.62 9.69 -11.32
C SER A 157 -5.63 9.39 -12.44
N ILE A 158 -4.47 8.79 -12.12
CA ILE A 158 -3.39 8.45 -13.06
C ILE A 158 -3.45 7.01 -13.57
N ALA A 159 -4.35 6.18 -13.00
CA ALA A 159 -4.48 4.80 -13.43
C ALA A 159 -5.02 4.67 -14.85
N HIS A 160 -4.40 3.78 -15.62
CA HIS A 160 -4.88 3.32 -16.92
C HIS A 160 -5.81 2.10 -16.75
N VAL A 161 -5.56 1.29 -15.73
CA VAL A 161 -6.32 0.07 -15.42
C VAL A 161 -6.58 0.00 -13.92
N THR A 162 -7.81 -0.32 -13.53
CA THR A 162 -8.17 -0.54 -12.13
C THR A 162 -8.85 -1.88 -11.94
N VAL A 163 -8.64 -2.51 -10.77
CA VAL A 163 -9.45 -3.67 -10.36
C VAL A 163 -10.58 -3.14 -9.49
N ASN A 164 -11.82 -3.25 -10.00
CA ASN A 164 -13.02 -2.74 -9.35
C ASN A 164 -13.96 -3.86 -8.91
N PHE A 165 -14.75 -3.57 -7.89
CA PHE A 165 -15.73 -4.49 -7.33
C PHE A 165 -17.13 -3.91 -7.44
N ALA A 166 -18.09 -4.76 -7.81
CA ALA A 166 -19.48 -4.39 -7.96
C ALA A 166 -20.41 -5.57 -7.68
N TYR A 167 -21.65 -5.26 -7.33
CA TYR A 167 -22.72 -6.23 -7.22
C TYR A 167 -23.57 -6.31 -8.50
N PRO A 168 -24.19 -7.45 -8.79
CA PRO A 168 -25.25 -7.48 -9.82
C PRO A 168 -26.35 -6.51 -9.45
N LYS A 169 -26.89 -5.77 -10.44
CA LYS A 169 -27.99 -4.83 -10.23
C LYS A 169 -29.17 -5.47 -9.51
N GLY A 170 -29.63 -4.80 -8.45
CA GLY A 170 -30.74 -5.27 -7.61
C GLY A 170 -30.39 -6.40 -6.63
N LYS A 171 -29.12 -6.75 -6.46
CA LYS A 171 -28.65 -7.76 -5.52
C LYS A 171 -27.54 -7.21 -4.63
N GLN A 172 -27.45 -7.70 -3.40
CA GLN A 172 -26.35 -7.46 -2.45
C GLN A 172 -25.55 -8.75 -2.18
N GLU A 173 -25.60 -9.67 -3.13
CA GLU A 173 -24.88 -10.94 -3.12
C GLU A 173 -24.21 -11.15 -4.49
N GLY A 174 -23.20 -12.02 -4.54
CA GLY A 174 -22.51 -12.31 -5.80
C GLY A 174 -21.59 -11.19 -6.27
N MET A 175 -20.90 -10.50 -5.34
CA MET A 175 -19.90 -9.49 -5.70
C MET A 175 -18.91 -10.04 -6.71
N CYS A 176 -18.67 -9.30 -7.78
CA CYS A 176 -17.72 -9.61 -8.82
C CYS A 176 -16.54 -8.61 -8.81
N ALA A 177 -15.41 -9.04 -9.35
CA ALA A 177 -14.25 -8.20 -9.59
C ALA A 177 -14.02 -8.02 -11.10
N PHE A 178 -13.65 -6.82 -11.52
CA PHE A 178 -13.49 -6.45 -12.92
C PHE A 178 -12.15 -5.78 -13.16
N ILE A 179 -11.46 -6.14 -14.23
CA ILE A 179 -10.33 -5.38 -14.77
C ILE A 179 -10.93 -4.29 -15.65
N THR A 180 -10.86 -3.06 -15.19
CA THR A 180 -11.51 -1.90 -15.81
C THR A 180 -10.47 -0.99 -16.43
N GLU A 181 -10.54 -0.77 -17.75
CA GLU A 181 -9.74 0.25 -18.44
C GLU A 181 -10.38 1.62 -18.14
N MET A 182 -9.57 2.59 -17.75
CA MET A 182 -10.01 3.87 -17.17
C MET A 182 -10.01 5.02 -18.17
N ASP A 183 -10.32 4.72 -19.40
CA ASP A 183 -10.42 5.66 -20.52
C ASP A 183 -11.86 5.96 -20.91
N GLY A 184 -12.04 7.00 -21.73
CA GLY A 184 -13.33 7.42 -22.26
C GLY A 184 -14.20 8.25 -21.31
N ASP A 185 -15.29 8.80 -21.84
CA ASP A 185 -16.16 9.76 -21.16
C ASP A 185 -17.10 9.13 -20.12
N SER A 186 -17.13 7.79 -20.05
CA SER A 186 -17.95 7.04 -19.10
C SER A 186 -17.32 6.90 -17.72
N VAL A 187 -16.11 7.45 -17.52
CA VAL A 187 -15.42 7.51 -16.21
C VAL A 187 -15.04 8.95 -15.92
N THR A 188 -15.62 9.54 -14.88
CA THR A 188 -15.18 10.84 -14.36
C THR A 188 -14.21 10.63 -13.23
N LYS A 189 -13.14 11.42 -13.16
CA LYS A 189 -12.08 11.30 -12.14
C LYS A 189 -11.89 12.65 -11.45
N GLU A 190 -11.77 12.63 -10.12
CA GLU A 190 -11.49 13.81 -9.30
C GLU A 190 -10.34 13.53 -8.34
N LEU A 191 -9.32 14.40 -8.37
CA LEU A 191 -8.19 14.35 -7.44
C LEU A 191 -8.59 14.93 -6.08
N LEU A 192 -8.42 14.17 -5.01
CA LEU A 192 -8.69 14.59 -3.64
C LEU A 192 -7.43 15.24 -3.04
N THR A 193 -7.43 16.56 -2.91
CA THR A 193 -6.26 17.34 -2.43
C THR A 193 -6.34 17.68 -0.94
N ALA A 194 -7.53 17.79 -0.36
CA ALA A 194 -7.76 18.17 1.03
C ALA A 194 -7.49 17.00 2.00
N LYS A 195 -6.24 16.55 2.06
CA LYS A 195 -5.78 15.45 2.94
C LYS A 195 -4.91 15.98 4.07
N MET A 196 -4.94 15.31 5.23
CA MET A 196 -4.04 15.61 6.35
C MET A 196 -2.56 15.38 5.98
N GLY A 197 -2.27 14.26 5.34
CA GLY A 197 -0.96 13.84 4.85
C GLY A 197 -1.04 13.31 3.43
N LEU A 198 0.00 12.59 2.99
CA LEU A 198 0.14 12.07 1.61
C LEU A 198 -0.03 13.18 0.57
N LYS A 199 0.58 14.36 0.82
CA LYS A 199 0.36 15.58 0.04
C LYS A 199 0.81 15.45 -1.41
N SER A 200 1.87 14.69 -1.66
CA SER A 200 2.44 14.44 -2.99
C SER A 200 1.96 13.14 -3.65
N SER A 201 0.97 12.45 -3.04
CA SER A 201 0.42 11.20 -3.57
C SER A 201 -0.93 11.41 -4.23
N ASP A 202 -1.15 10.75 -5.37
CA ASP A 202 -2.46 10.64 -5.99
C ASP A 202 -3.43 9.90 -5.07
N THR A 203 -4.55 10.51 -4.80
CA THR A 203 -5.70 9.90 -4.13
C THR A 203 -6.94 10.51 -4.76
N SER A 204 -7.81 9.69 -5.32
CA SER A 204 -8.91 10.20 -6.12
C SER A 204 -10.24 9.53 -5.81
N MET A 205 -11.29 10.16 -6.27
CA MET A 205 -12.60 9.60 -6.50
C MET A 205 -12.78 9.39 -8.01
N TYR A 206 -13.52 8.38 -8.41
CA TYR A 206 -14.00 8.24 -9.77
C TYR A 206 -15.37 7.61 -9.80
N GLU A 207 -16.16 7.97 -10.83
CA GLU A 207 -17.51 7.52 -11.03
C GLU A 207 -17.69 6.87 -12.41
N PHE A 208 -18.39 5.75 -12.44
CA PHE A 208 -18.75 5.02 -13.65
C PHE A 208 -20.17 5.34 -14.07
N HIS A 209 -20.36 5.71 -15.34
CA HIS A 209 -21.63 6.03 -15.97
C HIS A 209 -21.89 5.05 -17.12
N ASN A 210 -22.55 3.93 -16.85
CA ASN A 210 -22.72 2.83 -17.82
C ASN A 210 -21.41 2.42 -18.48
N HIS A 211 -20.33 2.39 -17.67
CA HIS A 211 -19.00 2.10 -18.19
C HIS A 211 -18.92 0.66 -18.68
N ARG A 212 -18.54 0.51 -19.95
CA ARG A 212 -18.54 -0.78 -20.63
C ARG A 212 -17.26 -1.56 -20.33
N VAL A 213 -17.42 -2.72 -19.69
CA VAL A 213 -16.32 -3.66 -19.39
C VAL A 213 -16.56 -4.95 -20.18
N PRO A 214 -15.66 -5.35 -21.09
CA PRO A 214 -15.77 -6.60 -21.87
C PRO A 214 -15.95 -7.82 -20.95
N LEU A 215 -16.68 -8.85 -21.41
CA LEU A 215 -16.89 -10.08 -20.63
C LEU A 215 -15.57 -10.75 -20.23
N GLY A 216 -14.57 -10.68 -21.11
CA GLY A 216 -13.22 -11.21 -20.85
C GLY A 216 -12.43 -10.48 -19.75
N ASN A 217 -12.95 -9.36 -19.23
CA ASN A 217 -12.34 -8.61 -18.15
C ASN A 217 -12.96 -8.89 -16.77
N LEU A 218 -13.85 -9.87 -16.65
CA LEU A 218 -14.24 -10.43 -15.35
C LEU A 218 -13.02 -11.10 -14.72
N LEU A 219 -12.62 -10.68 -13.54
CA LEU A 219 -11.50 -11.23 -12.80
C LEU A 219 -11.98 -12.39 -11.92
N GLY A 220 -11.44 -13.59 -12.11
CA GLY A 220 -11.92 -14.80 -11.44
C GLY A 220 -13.27 -15.26 -12.01
N ARG A 221 -14.19 -15.68 -11.14
CA ARG A 221 -15.55 -16.14 -11.48
C ARG A 221 -16.58 -15.18 -10.94
N GLU A 222 -17.79 -15.19 -11.49
CA GLU A 222 -18.92 -14.49 -10.90
C GLU A 222 -19.10 -14.90 -9.42
N GLY A 223 -19.20 -13.92 -8.52
CA GLY A 223 -19.32 -14.13 -7.08
C GLY A 223 -18.00 -14.24 -6.31
N ASP A 224 -16.84 -14.33 -6.96
CA ASP A 224 -15.53 -14.40 -6.28
C ASP A 224 -15.03 -13.04 -5.78
N GLY A 225 -15.70 -11.92 -6.06
CA GLY A 225 -15.21 -10.58 -5.82
C GLY A 225 -14.76 -10.33 -4.37
N PHE A 226 -15.56 -10.72 -3.38
CA PHE A 226 -15.18 -10.55 -1.97
C PHE A 226 -13.93 -11.36 -1.60
N LYS A 227 -13.81 -12.59 -2.09
CA LYS A 227 -12.65 -13.45 -1.87
C LYS A 227 -11.39 -12.86 -2.51
N ILE A 228 -11.51 -12.33 -3.75
CA ILE A 228 -10.44 -11.64 -4.47
C ILE A 228 -9.98 -10.41 -3.67
N ALA A 229 -10.94 -9.59 -3.20
CA ALA A 229 -10.65 -8.40 -2.43
C ALA A 229 -9.85 -8.74 -1.15
N MET A 230 -10.33 -9.68 -0.34
CA MET A 230 -9.70 -10.06 0.93
C MET A 230 -8.31 -10.68 0.74
N HIS A 231 -8.14 -11.52 -0.28
CA HIS A 231 -6.84 -12.10 -0.62
C HIS A 231 -5.84 -11.03 -1.07
N THR A 232 -6.26 -10.11 -1.94
CA THR A 232 -5.39 -9.01 -2.43
C THR A 232 -4.97 -8.07 -1.30
N LEU A 233 -5.87 -7.78 -0.36
CA LEU A 233 -5.57 -6.95 0.81
C LEU A 233 -4.49 -7.54 1.73
N MET A 234 -4.21 -8.85 1.70
CA MET A 234 -3.04 -9.39 2.41
C MET A 234 -1.73 -8.78 1.88
N SER A 235 -1.61 -8.63 0.56
CA SER A 235 -0.44 -7.99 -0.06
C SER A 235 -0.34 -6.51 0.27
N GLY A 236 -1.47 -5.80 0.25
CA GLY A 236 -1.54 -4.39 0.61
C GLY A 236 -1.17 -4.15 2.08
N ARG A 237 -1.70 -4.96 3.02
CA ARG A 237 -1.36 -4.86 4.45
C ARG A 237 0.12 -5.08 4.73
N LEU A 238 0.74 -6.09 4.09
CA LEU A 238 2.18 -6.32 4.22
C LEU A 238 2.98 -5.13 3.66
N SER A 239 2.55 -4.56 2.54
CA SER A 239 3.14 -3.36 1.93
C SER A 239 3.11 -2.16 2.89
N VAL A 240 1.96 -1.91 3.53
CA VAL A 240 1.82 -0.85 4.54
C VAL A 240 2.77 -1.08 5.71
N ALA A 241 2.77 -2.30 6.26
CA ALA A 241 3.62 -2.66 7.39
C ALA A 241 5.11 -2.47 7.08
N ALA A 242 5.54 -2.92 5.89
CA ALA A 242 6.93 -2.77 5.43
C ALA A 242 7.33 -1.29 5.26
N GLY A 243 6.46 -0.48 4.65
CA GLY A 243 6.70 0.96 4.52
C GLY A 243 6.82 1.67 5.87
N CYS A 244 6.00 1.28 6.85
CA CYS A 244 6.08 1.81 8.21
C CYS A 244 7.43 1.52 8.88
N VAL A 245 8.07 0.37 8.62
CA VAL A 245 9.44 0.10 9.09
C VAL A 245 10.41 1.16 8.55
N GLY A 246 10.33 1.47 7.26
CA GLY A 246 11.18 2.49 6.65
C GLY A 246 11.00 3.88 7.28
N VAL A 247 9.77 4.27 7.52
CA VAL A 247 9.45 5.54 8.21
C VAL A 247 10.06 5.60 9.61
N ILE A 248 9.94 4.52 10.40
CA ILE A 248 10.55 4.48 11.76
C ILE A 248 12.08 4.61 11.68
N GLU A 249 12.71 3.94 10.71
CA GLU A 249 14.15 4.00 10.51
C GLU A 249 14.63 5.37 10.06
N ASP A 250 13.87 6.06 9.22
CA ASP A 250 14.18 7.43 8.82
C ASP A 250 14.00 8.40 10.00
N CYS A 251 12.91 8.29 10.75
CA CYS A 251 12.71 9.07 11.98
C CYS A 251 13.85 8.87 12.99
N LEU A 252 14.36 7.64 13.12
CA LEU A 252 15.50 7.34 13.98
C LEU A 252 16.78 8.03 13.51
N ALA A 253 17.08 7.97 12.22
CA ALA A 253 18.26 8.59 11.64
C ALA A 253 18.21 10.12 11.81
N GLU A 254 17.12 10.74 11.38
CA GLU A 254 16.88 12.18 11.52
C GLU A 254 16.96 12.66 12.99
N ALA A 255 16.37 11.91 13.93
CA ALA A 255 16.39 12.24 15.35
C ALA A 255 17.81 12.17 15.94
N ILE A 256 18.60 11.15 15.55
CA ILE A 256 19.99 11.00 16.02
C ILE A 256 20.85 12.15 15.49
N ASP A 257 20.79 12.44 14.20
CA ASP A 257 21.61 13.47 13.56
C ASP A 257 21.26 14.86 14.09
N TYR A 258 19.98 15.16 14.23
CA TYR A 258 19.52 16.40 14.81
C TYR A 258 19.94 16.52 16.28
N ALA A 259 19.78 15.49 17.09
CA ALA A 259 20.14 15.54 18.51
C ALA A 259 21.65 15.78 18.74
N LYS A 260 22.50 15.24 17.86
CA LYS A 260 23.95 15.44 17.91
C LYS A 260 24.37 16.86 17.49
N SER A 261 23.67 17.43 16.50
CA SER A 261 24.01 18.76 15.93
C SER A 261 23.39 19.92 16.68
N ARG A 262 22.19 19.75 17.26
CA ARG A 262 21.46 20.80 17.97
C ARG A 262 21.99 21.01 19.39
N HIS A 263 22.31 22.25 19.76
CA HIS A 263 22.81 22.61 21.10
C HIS A 263 21.74 23.39 21.88
N GLN A 264 21.60 23.07 23.16
CA GLN A 264 20.86 23.80 24.17
C GLN A 264 21.58 23.66 25.53
N HIS A 265 21.51 24.67 26.36
CA HIS A 265 22.22 24.71 27.66
C HIS A 265 23.72 24.37 27.53
N GLY A 266 24.39 24.93 26.49
CA GLY A 266 25.83 24.78 26.26
C GLY A 266 26.30 23.40 25.78
N LYS A 267 25.42 22.47 25.46
CA LYS A 267 25.75 21.10 25.01
C LYS A 267 24.80 20.58 23.94
N PRO A 268 25.21 19.56 23.14
CA PRO A 268 24.29 18.86 22.24
C PRO A 268 23.09 18.32 23.01
N ILE A 269 21.88 18.41 22.40
CA ILE A 269 20.68 17.89 23.07
C ILE A 269 20.72 16.37 23.24
N ALA A 270 21.53 15.64 22.49
CA ALA A 270 21.83 14.24 22.68
C ALA A 270 22.36 13.87 24.07
N LYS A 271 22.90 14.85 24.83
CA LYS A 271 23.35 14.68 26.22
C LYS A 271 22.26 14.83 27.27
N HIS A 272 20.99 15.06 26.88
CA HIS A 272 19.86 15.16 27.79
C HIS A 272 19.12 13.82 27.86
N GLN A 273 18.86 13.32 29.07
CA GLN A 273 18.29 12.00 29.32
C GLN A 273 16.93 11.78 28.66
N LEU A 274 16.04 12.80 28.66
CA LEU A 274 14.72 12.69 28.02
C LEU A 274 14.82 12.60 26.48
N VAL A 275 15.85 13.21 25.88
CA VAL A 275 16.12 13.06 24.43
C VAL A 275 16.63 11.63 24.14
N GLN A 276 17.51 11.10 24.99
CA GLN A 276 18.01 9.73 24.88
C GLN A 276 16.86 8.71 25.03
N GLU A 277 15.90 8.96 25.92
CA GLU A 277 14.69 8.13 26.06
C GLU A 277 13.89 8.08 24.76
N HIS A 278 13.60 9.22 24.14
CA HIS A 278 12.89 9.26 22.86
C HIS A 278 13.62 8.45 21.78
N ILE A 279 14.94 8.63 21.64
CA ILE A 279 15.75 7.89 20.66
C ILE A 279 15.71 6.37 20.93
N ALA A 280 15.80 5.96 22.20
CA ALA A 280 15.73 4.55 22.58
C ALA A 280 14.35 3.95 22.22
N GLN A 281 13.26 4.67 22.46
CA GLN A 281 11.90 4.25 22.09
C GLN A 281 11.74 4.09 20.58
N ILE A 282 12.23 5.06 19.78
CA ILE A 282 12.19 4.95 18.31
C ILE A 282 13.00 3.73 17.86
N LYS A 283 14.18 3.48 18.46
CA LYS A 283 15.00 2.30 18.12
C LYS A 283 14.28 0.99 18.44
N MET A 284 13.63 0.88 19.59
CA MET A 284 12.84 -0.30 19.96
C MET A 284 11.67 -0.50 18.97
N ALA A 285 10.97 0.58 18.59
CA ALA A 285 9.92 0.53 17.59
C ALA A 285 10.45 0.01 16.23
N ALA A 286 11.62 0.47 15.78
CA ALA A 286 12.25 -0.01 14.54
C ALA A 286 12.54 -1.51 14.58
N THR A 287 13.13 -1.99 15.66
CA THR A 287 13.49 -3.41 15.82
C THR A 287 12.24 -4.29 15.87
N THR A 288 11.26 -3.94 16.71
CA THR A 288 10.01 -4.69 16.86
C THR A 288 9.23 -4.77 15.55
N SER A 289 9.06 -3.63 14.88
CA SER A 289 8.32 -3.58 13.61
C SER A 289 9.04 -4.39 12.52
N ARG A 290 10.35 -4.28 12.42
CA ARG A 290 11.12 -5.06 11.44
C ARG A 290 11.01 -6.56 11.69
N CYS A 291 11.11 -7.02 12.94
CA CYS A 291 10.99 -8.44 13.27
C CYS A 291 9.64 -9.02 12.85
N ILE A 292 8.54 -8.38 13.24
CA ILE A 292 7.19 -8.91 12.93
C ILE A 292 6.87 -8.82 11.43
N VAL A 293 7.30 -7.75 10.75
CA VAL A 293 7.08 -7.60 9.30
C VAL A 293 7.84 -8.66 8.51
N MET A 294 9.09 -8.94 8.87
CA MET A 294 9.87 -9.97 8.19
C MET A 294 9.33 -11.38 8.47
N GLU A 295 8.79 -11.64 9.66
CA GLU A 295 8.13 -12.90 9.97
C GLU A 295 6.83 -13.07 9.17
N ALA A 296 6.01 -12.03 9.08
CA ALA A 296 4.82 -12.02 8.24
C ALA A 296 5.13 -12.24 6.75
N ALA A 297 6.24 -11.67 6.27
CA ALA A 297 6.70 -11.87 4.90
C ALA A 297 7.13 -13.32 4.65
N ARG A 298 7.89 -13.95 5.57
CA ARG A 298 8.26 -15.37 5.49
C ARG A 298 7.05 -16.30 5.50
N ALA A 299 6.08 -16.01 6.36
CA ALA A 299 4.82 -16.78 6.40
C ALA A 299 4.07 -16.69 5.06
N LYS A 300 4.08 -15.51 4.43
CA LYS A 300 3.50 -15.33 3.09
C LYS A 300 4.28 -16.10 2.03
N ASP A 301 5.61 -16.15 2.09
CA ASP A 301 6.44 -16.95 1.17
C ASP A 301 6.16 -18.43 1.35
N ALA A 302 6.02 -18.92 2.59
CA ALA A 302 5.63 -20.30 2.86
C ALA A 302 4.25 -20.64 2.27
N TYR A 303 3.27 -19.77 2.41
CA TYR A 303 1.96 -19.91 1.77
C TYR A 303 2.06 -19.92 0.23
N HIS A 304 2.88 -19.06 -0.36
CA HIS A 304 3.07 -19.04 -1.83
C HIS A 304 3.74 -20.32 -2.36
N ALA A 305 4.56 -20.98 -1.56
CA ALA A 305 5.17 -22.26 -1.91
C ALA A 305 4.17 -23.42 -1.92
N ASP A 306 3.11 -23.37 -1.09
CA ASP A 306 2.02 -24.35 -1.03
C ASP A 306 0.65 -23.64 -0.87
N PRO A 307 0.10 -23.08 -1.97
CA PRO A 307 -1.13 -22.27 -1.92
C PRO A 307 -2.41 -23.05 -1.56
N GLN A 308 -2.37 -24.38 -1.58
CA GLN A 308 -3.50 -25.23 -1.20
C GLN A 308 -3.56 -25.47 0.31
N ASN A 309 -2.50 -25.17 1.03
CA ASN A 309 -2.40 -25.37 2.46
C ASN A 309 -3.12 -24.24 3.23
N LYS A 310 -4.28 -24.59 3.78
CA LYS A 310 -5.14 -23.63 4.52
C LYS A 310 -4.50 -23.15 5.83
N GLU A 311 -3.63 -23.96 6.44
CA GLU A 311 -2.95 -23.56 7.67
C GLU A 311 -1.86 -22.52 7.39
N LEU A 312 -1.10 -22.67 6.31
CA LEU A 312 -0.15 -21.66 5.86
C LEU A 312 -0.84 -20.35 5.48
N LEU A 313 -2.00 -20.43 4.79
CA LEU A 313 -2.82 -19.25 4.52
C LEU A 313 -3.26 -18.56 5.82
N ARG A 314 -3.77 -19.34 6.79
CA ARG A 314 -4.24 -18.80 8.08
C ARG A 314 -3.09 -18.15 8.86
N ALA A 315 -1.93 -18.79 8.92
CA ALA A 315 -0.74 -18.27 9.60
C ALA A 315 -0.25 -16.97 8.94
N ALA A 316 -0.17 -16.94 7.60
CA ALA A 316 0.23 -15.75 6.87
C ALA A 316 -0.76 -14.59 7.08
N ASP A 317 -2.07 -14.84 7.01
CA ASP A 317 -3.10 -13.82 7.18
C ASP A 317 -3.11 -13.25 8.61
N LEU A 318 -2.88 -14.08 9.62
CA LEU A 318 -2.74 -13.66 11.03
C LEU A 318 -1.50 -12.76 11.20
N LEU A 319 -0.32 -13.25 10.83
CA LEU A 319 0.93 -12.51 11.00
C LEU A 319 0.95 -11.20 10.21
N ILE A 320 0.37 -11.17 9.00
CA ILE A 320 0.26 -9.94 8.20
C ILE A 320 -0.66 -8.92 8.91
N ALA A 321 -1.77 -9.37 9.50
CA ALA A 321 -2.66 -8.50 10.26
C ALA A 321 -1.95 -7.92 11.48
N GLU A 322 -1.25 -8.74 12.25
CA GLU A 322 -0.45 -8.32 13.42
C GLU A 322 0.66 -7.35 13.00
N ALA A 323 1.40 -7.66 11.95
CA ALA A 323 2.48 -6.80 11.43
C ALA A 323 1.96 -5.42 11.01
N LYS A 324 0.81 -5.37 10.30
CA LYS A 324 0.18 -4.10 9.91
C LYS A 324 -0.26 -3.28 11.12
N PHE A 325 -0.88 -3.91 12.10
CA PHE A 325 -1.32 -3.24 13.31
C PHE A 325 -0.13 -2.66 14.09
N VAL A 326 0.88 -3.48 14.38
CA VAL A 326 2.05 -3.10 15.18
C VAL A 326 2.87 -2.03 14.46
N ALA A 327 3.24 -2.26 13.20
CA ALA A 327 4.11 -1.34 12.48
C ALA A 327 3.44 0.02 12.22
N ALA A 328 2.16 0.07 11.88
CA ALA A 328 1.44 1.33 11.66
C ALA A 328 1.33 2.17 12.94
N LYS A 329 1.05 1.52 14.08
CA LYS A 329 1.00 2.18 15.39
C LYS A 329 2.37 2.73 15.79
N LEU A 330 3.40 1.89 15.73
CA LEU A 330 4.76 2.27 16.12
C LEU A 330 5.39 3.31 15.19
N ALA A 331 5.03 3.34 13.89
CA ALA A 331 5.49 4.36 12.97
C ALA A 331 4.95 5.74 13.31
N TRP A 332 3.68 5.82 13.69
CA TRP A 332 3.09 7.08 14.12
C TRP A 332 3.72 7.57 15.44
N GLU A 333 3.90 6.68 16.43
CA GLU A 333 4.55 7.00 17.71
C GLU A 333 6.02 7.43 17.53
N ALA A 334 6.76 6.78 16.62
CA ALA A 334 8.14 7.13 16.30
C ALA A 334 8.25 8.51 15.64
N ALA A 335 7.34 8.82 14.73
CA ALA A 335 7.29 10.13 14.07
C ALA A 335 6.93 11.25 15.08
N ASP A 336 5.99 11.01 15.99
CA ASP A 336 5.63 11.94 17.06
C ASP A 336 6.85 12.25 17.97
N ARG A 337 7.57 11.21 18.39
CA ARG A 337 8.80 11.36 19.18
C ARG A 337 9.89 12.10 18.42
N ALA A 338 10.05 11.87 17.13
CA ALA A 338 11.00 12.60 16.29
C ALA A 338 10.62 14.08 16.17
N VAL A 339 9.34 14.41 15.97
CA VAL A 339 8.84 15.78 16.01
C VAL A 339 9.16 16.43 17.35
N GLN A 340 8.96 15.73 18.46
CA GLN A 340 9.27 16.23 19.80
C GLN A 340 10.77 16.55 19.98
N ILE A 341 11.67 15.70 19.48
CA ILE A 341 13.13 15.94 19.52
C ILE A 341 13.50 17.19 18.72
N PHE A 342 12.87 17.42 17.57
CA PHE A 342 13.10 18.60 16.72
C PHE A 342 12.54 19.90 17.34
N GLY A 343 11.64 19.79 18.32
CA GLY A 343 10.98 20.94 18.97
C GLY A 343 10.22 21.79 17.95
N GLY A 344 10.31 23.12 18.03
CA GLY A 344 9.59 24.01 17.11
C GLY A 344 9.87 23.76 15.62
N ARG A 345 11.07 23.30 15.26
CA ARG A 345 11.39 22.88 13.89
C ARG A 345 10.62 21.64 13.46
N GLY A 346 10.39 20.70 14.38
CA GLY A 346 9.60 19.49 14.13
C GLY A 346 8.13 19.77 13.78
N TYR A 347 7.61 20.95 14.07
CA TYR A 347 6.25 21.35 13.71
C TYR A 347 6.13 21.88 12.26
N SER A 348 7.25 22.03 11.57
CA SER A 348 7.28 22.48 10.16
C SER A 348 7.45 21.33 9.19
N THR A 349 6.66 21.33 8.12
CA THR A 349 6.76 20.35 7.02
C THR A 349 8.02 20.52 6.16
N LEU A 350 8.86 21.50 6.44
CA LEU A 350 10.22 21.59 5.91
C LEU A 350 11.10 20.46 6.45
N TYR A 351 10.74 19.87 7.59
CA TYR A 351 11.46 18.76 8.20
C TYR A 351 10.69 17.45 8.08
N ARG A 352 11.40 16.38 7.80
CA ARG A 352 10.83 15.06 7.50
C ARG A 352 9.97 14.47 8.64
N PRO A 353 10.30 14.62 9.95
CA PRO A 353 9.46 14.10 11.03
C PRO A 353 8.00 14.59 10.98
N ALA A 354 7.77 15.88 10.69
CA ALA A 354 6.40 16.41 10.55
C ALA A 354 5.63 15.76 9.40
N ARG A 355 6.31 15.55 8.26
CA ARG A 355 5.70 14.86 7.10
C ARG A 355 5.35 13.43 7.46
N HIS A 356 6.28 12.70 8.06
CA HIS A 356 6.06 11.32 8.51
C HIS A 356 4.91 11.21 9.51
N LEU A 357 4.79 12.13 10.46
CA LEU A 357 3.69 12.14 11.43
C LEU A 357 2.33 12.26 10.74
N MET A 358 2.18 13.20 9.82
CA MET A 358 0.93 13.42 9.09
C MET A 358 0.61 12.26 8.16
N ASP A 359 1.59 11.77 7.41
CA ASP A 359 1.41 10.70 6.42
C ASP A 359 1.09 9.36 7.06
N ASN A 360 1.73 9.03 8.18
CA ASN A 360 1.52 7.75 8.82
C ASN A 360 0.22 7.64 9.61
N ARG A 361 -0.48 8.76 9.83
CA ARG A 361 -1.79 8.70 10.48
C ARG A 361 -2.77 7.83 9.70
N VAL A 362 -2.73 7.87 8.37
CA VAL A 362 -3.61 7.05 7.51
C VAL A 362 -3.23 5.57 7.51
N CYS A 363 -1.98 5.21 7.81
CA CYS A 363 -1.56 3.80 7.91
C CYS A 363 -2.33 3.01 8.98
N ARG A 364 -2.89 3.70 9.98
CA ARG A 364 -3.78 3.13 11.00
C ARG A 364 -5.24 2.98 10.53
N ILE A 365 -5.58 3.50 9.35
CA ILE A 365 -6.95 3.59 8.81
C ILE A 365 -7.12 2.68 7.60
N TYR A 366 -6.34 2.92 6.54
CA TYR A 366 -6.51 2.16 5.29
C TYR A 366 -6.00 0.72 5.40
N GLU A 367 -6.35 -0.13 4.44
CA GLU A 367 -6.08 -1.58 4.44
C GLU A 367 -6.71 -2.31 5.66
N GLY A 368 -7.75 -1.69 6.22
CA GLY A 368 -8.43 -2.07 7.46
C GLY A 368 -7.98 -1.21 8.66
N THR A 369 -8.95 -0.57 9.33
CA THR A 369 -8.66 0.20 10.54
C THR A 369 -8.06 -0.68 11.64
N GLU A 370 -7.42 -0.07 12.63
CA GLU A 370 -6.88 -0.83 13.77
C GLU A 370 -7.95 -1.69 14.45
N GLU A 371 -9.18 -1.19 14.52
CA GLU A 371 -10.34 -1.89 15.08
C GLU A 371 -10.68 -3.13 14.24
N ILE A 372 -10.81 -2.97 12.92
CA ILE A 372 -11.10 -4.08 12.00
C ILE A 372 -9.99 -5.12 12.02
N ILE A 373 -8.73 -4.69 12.10
CA ILE A 373 -7.59 -5.63 12.18
C ILE A 373 -7.63 -6.42 13.50
N LYS A 374 -7.96 -5.80 14.63
CA LYS A 374 -8.13 -6.50 15.93
C LYS A 374 -9.26 -7.54 15.88
N LEU A 375 -10.41 -7.16 15.30
CA LEU A 375 -11.52 -8.08 15.11
C LEU A 375 -11.15 -9.25 14.20
N LYS A 376 -10.41 -8.99 13.12
CA LYS A 376 -9.88 -10.03 12.24
C LYS A 376 -8.95 -11.00 12.96
N ILE A 377 -8.00 -10.49 13.76
CA ILE A 377 -7.09 -11.32 14.55
C ILE A 377 -7.92 -12.20 15.51
N ALA A 378 -8.88 -11.62 16.22
CA ALA A 378 -9.76 -12.35 17.13
C ALA A 378 -10.55 -13.46 16.41
N ALA A 379 -11.15 -13.16 15.25
CA ALA A 379 -11.89 -14.13 14.44
C ALA A 379 -11.01 -15.30 13.94
N ILE A 380 -9.75 -15.00 13.57
CA ILE A 380 -8.80 -16.06 13.16
C ILE A 380 -8.48 -16.98 14.36
N LEU A 381 -8.36 -16.44 15.58
CA LEU A 381 -8.02 -17.22 16.77
C LEU A 381 -9.21 -18.00 17.33
N LEU A 382 -10.36 -17.36 17.40
CA LEU A 382 -11.56 -17.92 18.03
C LEU A 382 -12.36 -18.86 17.12
N GLY A 383 -12.38 -18.58 15.80
CA GLY A 383 -13.20 -19.26 14.82
C GLY A 383 -14.25 -18.32 14.22
N ARG A 384 -14.73 -18.68 13.02
CA ARG A 384 -15.67 -17.83 12.25
C ARG A 384 -17.01 -17.64 12.93
N GLU A 385 -17.43 -18.60 13.75
CA GLU A 385 -18.66 -18.54 14.53
C GLU A 385 -18.66 -17.41 15.59
N TYR A 386 -17.51 -16.82 15.85
CA TYR A 386 -17.33 -15.68 16.77
C TYR A 386 -16.98 -14.37 16.03
N GLU A 387 -17.19 -14.31 14.72
CA GLU A 387 -16.99 -13.05 13.99
C GLU A 387 -17.96 -11.96 14.51
N ALA A 388 -17.43 -10.77 14.82
CA ALA A 388 -18.18 -9.70 15.50
C ALA A 388 -19.35 -9.13 14.67
N PHE A 389 -19.42 -9.40 13.37
CA PHE A 389 -20.46 -8.93 12.43
C PHE A 389 -21.01 -10.08 11.57
N SER A 390 -21.07 -11.28 12.12
CA SER A 390 -21.67 -12.45 11.47
C SER A 390 -23.19 -12.44 11.59
#